data_d4cb5124258f54d69c6fe4437f6dcb81
#
_entry.id   d4cb5124258f54d69c6fe4437f6dcb81
#
_cell.length_a   1.000
_cell.length_b   1.000
_cell.length_c   1.000
_cell.angle_alpha   90.00
_cell.angle_beta   90.00
_cell.angle_gamma   90.00
#
_symmetry.space_group_name_H-M   'P 1'
#
loop_
_entity.id
_entity.type
_entity.pdbx_description
1 polymer ?
#
loop_
_entity_poly.entity_id
_entity_poly.type
_entity_poly.pdbx_seq_one_letter_code
_entity_poly.pdbx_strand_id
1 'polypeptide(L)'
;KRKAKKKTSNFKIKGTYQAFDYLASLQGIKDAELWWEINFETQQSGTAPFGVLHSLMREIKPAIEAAQDTETLRREAWMRQNIRHYNRSHFLRLAVICGAAHLPFLEDFDLFDEASDAALCAGLIAPPLDLTWVPWSYKRLSSEYGYGAGVRYPMYYEFIFKYRTEAPLYMLAHIAHYLRLAGYDVSPEHSTSAVELAYTLAGIRGLPMPGIDEIIDAGQSVYNMMERTKASDLMEGALIGEVQGSLSIELQENPLLKDFEILMRQYHLNYYRNKTQAVELKLDLRQSEKLQVDIFLQRLKLLELNWCQRIIPTDVNHKGTFNSHWALEWWDDELIGLAQKITYGHTIEKATTGYTIERYYKSRDKTVFLALNLKDVLYSDLAPLTAFFMQSISDHLFHYDEFLTWLDISNELLSILQLGSVRTFPLEDIFQLLEEIIPKIFVNLPAFYLNIAAEEASKHFDKIIIFHKNLMRRSNEVWNREWYHTLEVSARRMKMSPVLKGWATATLLVHDQIHMNEVAGQMSLMLDKANETLESAYWLRYFITGKSLNQYEVPYFLDIMNKWITDLEYDDFISVLPILRKAFSQQDRSMIRLIRKYLTPEKTTSESSNEESLDDELSQKLRHFFINLKLIPE
;
A
#
# COMPACT_ATOMS: atom_id res chain seq x y z
N LYS A 1 -39.98 39.71 -4.95
CA LYS A 1 -40.25 38.66 -3.93
C LYS A 1 -40.15 37.29 -4.60
N ARG A 2 -38.93 36.69 -4.66
CA ARG A 2 -38.73 35.29 -5.05
C ARG A 2 -38.86 34.45 -3.79
N LYS A 3 -39.91 33.62 -3.69
CA LYS A 3 -40.02 32.58 -2.67
C LYS A 3 -38.90 31.56 -2.88
N ALA A 4 -37.93 31.53 -1.98
CA ALA A 4 -36.99 30.42 -1.87
C ALA A 4 -37.78 29.17 -1.48
N LYS A 5 -37.91 28.22 -2.39
CA LYS A 5 -38.36 26.85 -2.05
C LYS A 5 -37.34 26.27 -1.11
N LYS A 6 -37.67 26.14 0.19
CA LYS A 6 -36.95 25.27 1.11
C LYS A 6 -36.93 23.86 0.50
N LYS A 7 -35.79 23.42 0.01
CA LYS A 7 -35.53 21.98 -0.19
C LYS A 7 -35.50 21.36 1.20
N THR A 8 -36.63 20.80 1.64
CA THR A 8 -36.62 19.84 2.75
C THR A 8 -35.75 18.66 2.28
N SER A 9 -34.58 18.48 2.89
CA SER A 9 -33.78 17.31 2.66
C SER A 9 -34.59 16.09 3.09
N ASN A 10 -34.84 15.17 2.17
CA ASN A 10 -35.47 13.87 2.46
C ASN A 10 -34.49 12.93 3.22
N PHE A 11 -33.75 13.47 4.19
CA PHE A 11 -32.90 12.66 5.04
C PHE A 11 -33.80 11.85 5.98
N LYS A 12 -33.72 10.53 5.87
CA LYS A 12 -34.37 9.59 6.78
C LYS A 12 -33.30 8.95 7.65
N ILE A 13 -33.53 8.90 8.94
CA ILE A 13 -32.69 8.12 9.86
C ILE A 13 -32.71 6.66 9.39
N LYS A 14 -31.56 6.07 9.07
CA LYS A 14 -31.41 4.66 8.67
C LYS A 14 -31.01 3.74 9.83
N GLY A 15 -30.90 4.28 11.04
CA GLY A 15 -30.55 3.57 12.27
C GLY A 15 -30.32 4.55 13.41
N THR A 16 -30.41 4.08 14.66
CA THR A 16 -30.23 4.88 15.88
C THR A 16 -28.92 5.66 15.93
N TYR A 17 -27.88 5.18 15.25
CA TYR A 17 -26.56 5.82 15.18
C TYR A 17 -26.54 7.14 14.40
N GLN A 18 -27.56 7.44 13.60
CA GLN A 18 -27.64 8.64 12.77
C GLN A 18 -28.49 9.76 13.40
N ALA A 19 -28.81 9.67 14.69
CA ALA A 19 -29.63 10.70 15.35
C ALA A 19 -28.99 12.09 15.31
N PHE A 20 -27.68 12.18 15.53
CA PHE A 20 -26.93 13.44 15.44
C PHE A 20 -26.78 13.95 14.00
N ASP A 21 -26.59 13.08 13.02
CA ASP A 21 -26.57 13.46 11.60
C ASP A 21 -27.94 14.00 11.16
N TYR A 22 -29.01 13.44 11.71
CA TYR A 22 -30.36 13.96 11.48
C TYR A 22 -30.51 15.37 12.04
N LEU A 23 -30.09 15.62 13.29
CA LEU A 23 -30.08 16.95 13.89
C LEU A 23 -29.21 17.93 13.10
N ALA A 24 -28.03 17.53 12.67
CA ALA A 24 -27.15 18.32 11.82
C ALA A 24 -27.87 18.71 10.51
N SER A 25 -28.53 17.76 9.86
CA SER A 25 -29.25 17.98 8.60
C SER A 25 -30.41 18.99 8.74
N LEU A 26 -31.09 18.98 9.89
CA LEU A 26 -32.17 19.94 10.18
C LEU A 26 -31.65 21.38 10.27
N GLN A 27 -30.41 21.56 10.72
CA GLN A 27 -29.76 22.87 10.79
C GLN A 27 -28.94 23.22 9.54
N GLY A 28 -28.85 22.31 8.56
CA GLY A 28 -28.06 22.50 7.35
C GLY A 28 -26.53 22.38 7.60
N ILE A 29 -26.14 21.71 8.69
CA ILE A 29 -24.75 21.45 9.05
C ILE A 29 -24.30 20.16 8.37
N LYS A 30 -23.01 20.09 8.01
CA LYS A 30 -22.39 19.07 7.17
C LYS A 30 -22.48 17.67 7.77
N ASP A 31 -22.13 17.53 9.06
CA ASP A 31 -22.04 16.25 9.76
C ASP A 31 -22.33 16.40 11.27
N ALA A 32 -22.45 15.26 11.96
CA ALA A 32 -22.78 15.19 13.38
C ALA A 32 -21.68 15.78 14.26
N GLU A 33 -20.40 15.63 13.91
CA GLU A 33 -19.28 16.10 14.74
C GLU A 33 -19.19 17.63 14.71
N LEU A 34 -19.31 18.23 13.52
CA LEU A 34 -19.40 19.69 13.37
C LEU A 34 -20.63 20.25 14.07
N TRP A 35 -21.77 19.53 13.99
CA TRP A 35 -22.98 19.92 14.72
C TRP A 35 -22.76 19.94 16.24
N TRP A 36 -22.09 18.91 16.78
CA TRP A 36 -21.72 18.82 18.19
C TRP A 36 -20.79 19.96 18.59
N GLU A 37 -19.75 20.20 17.82
CA GLU A 37 -18.79 21.26 18.05
C GLU A 37 -19.44 22.64 18.15
N ILE A 38 -20.26 23.01 17.16
CA ILE A 38 -20.92 24.32 17.12
C ILE A 38 -21.92 24.51 18.26
N ASN A 39 -22.65 23.46 18.64
CA ASN A 39 -23.70 23.56 19.62
C ASN A 39 -23.23 23.36 21.08
N PHE A 40 -22.13 22.67 21.31
CA PHE A 40 -21.67 22.32 22.66
C PHE A 40 -20.23 22.71 22.96
N GLU A 41 -19.26 22.35 22.11
CA GLU A 41 -17.85 22.52 22.44
C GLU A 41 -17.37 23.96 22.34
N THR A 42 -17.81 24.70 21.33
CA THR A 42 -17.43 26.11 21.13
C THR A 42 -18.28 27.07 21.95
N GLN A 43 -19.36 26.61 22.59
CA GLN A 43 -20.23 27.47 23.38
C GLN A 43 -19.62 27.79 24.74
N GLN A 44 -19.58 29.07 25.10
CA GLN A 44 -19.04 29.54 26.39
C GLN A 44 -20.04 29.38 27.54
N SER A 45 -21.30 29.00 27.25
CA SER A 45 -22.34 28.83 28.27
C SER A 45 -22.11 27.52 29.03
N GLY A 46 -21.91 27.60 30.35
CA GLY A 46 -21.76 26.45 31.25
C GLY A 46 -23.02 25.57 31.41
N THR A 47 -23.87 25.51 30.39
CA THR A 47 -25.10 24.69 30.38
C THR A 47 -24.68 23.23 30.19
N ALA A 48 -25.03 22.39 31.16
CA ALA A 48 -24.73 20.95 31.09
C ALA A 48 -25.41 20.36 29.83
N PRO A 49 -24.65 19.73 28.91
CA PRO A 49 -25.18 19.27 27.62
C PRO A 49 -26.26 18.19 27.77
N PHE A 50 -26.26 17.46 28.88
CA PHE A 50 -27.16 16.32 29.11
C PHE A 50 -28.65 16.71 29.11
N GLY A 51 -29.03 17.83 29.73
CA GLY A 51 -30.42 18.27 29.74
C GLY A 51 -30.93 18.70 28.37
N VAL A 52 -30.07 19.37 27.61
CA VAL A 52 -30.40 19.79 26.22
C VAL A 52 -30.52 18.57 25.32
N LEU A 53 -29.55 17.64 25.41
CA LEU A 53 -29.58 16.40 24.64
C LEU A 53 -30.79 15.54 24.93
N HIS A 54 -31.16 15.42 26.22
CA HIS A 54 -32.35 14.71 26.63
C HIS A 54 -33.59 15.28 25.95
N SER A 55 -33.79 16.61 26.00
CA SER A 55 -34.93 17.28 25.36
C SER A 55 -34.92 17.07 23.84
N LEU A 56 -33.76 17.19 23.19
CA LEU A 56 -33.64 16.98 21.74
C LEU A 56 -33.99 15.54 21.35
N MET A 57 -33.49 14.54 22.09
CA MET A 57 -33.77 13.13 21.82
C MET A 57 -35.24 12.78 22.00
N ARG A 58 -35.93 13.41 22.98
CA ARG A 58 -37.39 13.25 23.13
C ARG A 58 -38.15 13.81 21.92
N GLU A 59 -37.78 14.99 21.42
CA GLU A 59 -38.43 15.60 20.27
C GLU A 59 -38.26 14.76 18.99
N ILE A 60 -37.10 14.16 18.78
CA ILE A 60 -36.85 13.32 17.60
C ILE A 60 -37.19 11.84 17.80
N LYS A 61 -37.74 11.46 18.97
CA LYS A 61 -38.14 10.07 19.29
C LYS A 61 -38.93 9.41 18.16
N PRO A 62 -39.95 10.03 17.56
CA PRO A 62 -40.74 9.39 16.50
C PRO A 62 -39.89 9.03 15.26
N ALA A 63 -38.88 9.86 14.95
CA ALA A 63 -37.96 9.61 13.84
C ALA A 63 -36.98 8.47 14.14
N ILE A 64 -36.51 8.39 15.39
CA ILE A 64 -35.64 7.29 15.84
C ILE A 64 -36.44 5.98 15.85
N GLU A 65 -37.65 5.98 16.40
CA GLU A 65 -38.53 4.82 16.49
C GLU A 65 -38.87 4.25 15.10
N ALA A 66 -39.13 5.10 14.13
CA ALA A 66 -39.37 4.67 12.75
C ALA A 66 -38.17 4.04 12.05
N ALA A 67 -36.96 4.21 12.59
CA ALA A 67 -35.71 3.70 12.06
C ALA A 67 -35.15 2.48 12.85
N GLN A 68 -35.82 2.09 13.94
CA GLN A 68 -35.38 0.96 14.77
C GLN A 68 -35.49 -0.37 14.03
N ASP A 69 -34.44 -1.16 14.13
CA ASP A 69 -34.42 -2.55 13.71
C ASP A 69 -34.65 -3.50 14.91
N THR A 70 -34.83 -4.78 14.61
CA THR A 70 -35.06 -5.81 15.63
C THR A 70 -33.93 -5.90 16.63
N GLU A 71 -32.69 -5.64 16.22
CA GLU A 71 -31.53 -5.68 17.10
C GLU A 71 -31.54 -4.54 18.09
N THR A 72 -31.84 -3.34 17.66
CA THR A 72 -31.99 -2.15 18.50
C THR A 72 -33.10 -2.36 19.54
N LEU A 73 -34.27 -2.89 19.12
CA LEU A 73 -35.36 -3.19 20.04
C LEU A 73 -34.94 -4.23 21.11
N ARG A 74 -34.18 -5.25 20.75
CA ARG A 74 -33.64 -6.25 21.68
C ARG A 74 -32.65 -5.63 22.65
N ARG A 75 -31.76 -4.75 22.19
CA ARG A 75 -30.80 -4.05 23.05
C ARG A 75 -31.51 -3.19 24.08
N GLU A 76 -32.53 -2.44 23.68
CA GLU A 76 -33.32 -1.60 24.58
C GLU A 76 -34.12 -2.43 25.56
N ALA A 77 -34.76 -3.52 25.13
CA ALA A 77 -35.44 -4.47 26.00
C ALA A 77 -34.49 -5.04 27.05
N TRP A 78 -33.27 -5.44 26.65
CA TRP A 78 -32.26 -5.93 27.56
C TRP A 78 -31.78 -4.85 28.55
N MET A 79 -31.56 -3.62 28.09
CA MET A 79 -31.22 -2.50 28.97
C MET A 79 -32.32 -2.23 29.98
N ARG A 80 -33.62 -2.20 29.58
CA ARG A 80 -34.75 -2.01 30.49
C ARG A 80 -34.86 -3.14 31.53
N GLN A 81 -34.63 -4.38 31.14
CA GLN A 81 -34.58 -5.52 32.07
C GLN A 81 -33.50 -5.32 33.15
N ASN A 82 -32.31 -4.91 32.75
CA ASN A 82 -31.23 -4.64 33.69
C ASN A 82 -31.55 -3.45 34.60
N ILE A 83 -32.12 -2.35 34.05
CA ILE A 83 -32.54 -1.20 34.86
C ILE A 83 -33.55 -1.64 35.93
N ARG A 84 -34.58 -2.43 35.55
CA ARG A 84 -35.58 -2.98 36.51
C ARG A 84 -34.93 -3.87 37.54
N HIS A 85 -34.00 -4.76 37.15
CA HIS A 85 -33.28 -5.65 38.06
C HIS A 85 -32.51 -4.86 39.10
N TYR A 86 -31.69 -3.90 38.70
CA TYR A 86 -30.88 -3.11 39.61
C TYR A 86 -31.71 -2.09 40.43
N ASN A 87 -32.78 -1.55 39.85
CA ASN A 87 -33.68 -0.66 40.60
C ASN A 87 -34.42 -1.40 41.74
N ARG A 88 -34.71 -2.68 41.55
CA ARG A 88 -35.28 -3.56 42.61
C ARG A 88 -34.23 -4.04 43.60
N SER A 89 -32.94 -3.94 43.28
CA SER A 89 -31.82 -4.36 44.14
C SER A 89 -31.47 -3.18 45.04
N HIS A 90 -31.85 -3.11 46.23
CA HIS A 90 -31.58 -2.19 47.36
C HIS A 90 -30.53 -1.06 47.20
N PHE A 91 -30.31 -0.54 46.00
CA PHE A 91 -29.45 0.62 45.72
C PHE A 91 -30.21 1.91 46.00
N LEU A 92 -29.61 2.84 46.73
CA LEU A 92 -30.19 4.14 47.02
C LEU A 92 -30.18 5.08 45.81
N ARG A 93 -29.25 4.88 44.91
CA ARG A 93 -29.11 5.68 43.67
C ARG A 93 -28.61 4.79 42.53
N LEU A 94 -29.24 4.89 41.40
CA LEU A 94 -28.84 4.20 40.16
C LEU A 94 -28.54 5.24 39.10
N ALA A 95 -27.38 5.16 38.46
CA ALA A 95 -27.02 5.95 37.29
C ALA A 95 -26.89 5.01 36.07
N VAL A 96 -27.55 5.36 34.99
CA VAL A 96 -27.48 4.63 33.73
C VAL A 96 -26.72 5.48 32.71
N ILE A 97 -25.60 4.93 32.21
CA ILE A 97 -24.79 5.57 31.18
C ILE A 97 -25.06 4.82 29.86
N CYS A 98 -25.62 5.52 28.87
CA CYS A 98 -26.00 4.93 27.59
C CYS A 98 -25.81 5.93 26.44
N GLY A 99 -25.91 5.46 25.20
CA GLY A 99 -25.95 6.33 24.04
C GLY A 99 -27.21 7.20 24.04
N ALA A 100 -27.07 8.48 23.65
CA ALA A 100 -28.14 9.47 23.74
C ALA A 100 -29.44 9.06 23.02
N ALA A 101 -29.33 8.35 21.88
CA ALA A 101 -30.47 7.87 21.13
C ALA A 101 -31.35 6.85 21.88
N HIS A 102 -30.83 6.18 22.90
CA HIS A 102 -31.59 5.25 23.73
C HIS A 102 -32.36 5.93 24.87
N LEU A 103 -32.01 7.18 25.22
CA LEU A 103 -32.63 7.90 26.34
C LEU A 103 -34.17 7.87 26.31
N PRO A 104 -34.85 8.20 25.20
CA PRO A 104 -36.33 8.26 25.14
C PRO A 104 -37.02 6.90 25.31
N PHE A 105 -36.25 5.79 25.25
CA PHE A 105 -36.74 4.42 25.39
C PHE A 105 -36.40 3.79 26.72
N LEU A 106 -35.54 4.47 27.51
CA LEU A 106 -35.06 3.99 28.81
C LEU A 106 -35.56 4.84 29.99
N GLU A 107 -35.86 6.13 29.79
CA GLU A 107 -36.27 7.04 30.89
C GLU A 107 -37.57 6.59 31.54
N ASP A 108 -38.56 6.20 30.73
CA ASP A 108 -39.87 5.74 31.18
C ASP A 108 -39.97 4.20 31.07
N PHE A 109 -38.93 3.48 31.53
CA PHE A 109 -38.84 2.02 31.38
C PHE A 109 -40.00 1.27 31.98
N ASP A 110 -40.71 1.85 32.98
CA ASP A 110 -41.89 1.26 33.61
C ASP A 110 -43.13 1.28 32.70
N LEU A 111 -43.17 2.09 31.64
CA LEU A 111 -44.25 2.12 30.66
C LEU A 111 -44.14 0.94 29.65
N PHE A 112 -43.01 0.29 29.58
CA PHE A 112 -42.80 -0.86 28.72
C PHE A 112 -43.16 -2.15 29.44
N ASP A 113 -43.92 -3.02 28.78
CA ASP A 113 -44.32 -4.30 29.35
C ASP A 113 -43.10 -5.26 29.56
N GLU A 114 -42.95 -5.72 30.80
CA GLU A 114 -41.82 -6.59 31.19
C GLU A 114 -41.87 -7.95 30.47
N ALA A 115 -43.06 -8.48 30.22
CA ALA A 115 -43.23 -9.75 29.51
C ALA A 115 -42.84 -9.62 28.02
N SER A 116 -43.16 -8.50 27.40
CA SER A 116 -42.78 -8.17 26.03
C SER A 116 -41.25 -8.02 25.90
N ASP A 117 -40.60 -7.32 26.84
CA ASP A 117 -39.14 -7.20 26.89
C ASP A 117 -38.48 -8.60 27.06
N ALA A 118 -39.06 -9.44 27.93
CA ALA A 118 -38.57 -10.80 28.14
C ALA A 118 -38.71 -11.67 26.86
N ALA A 119 -39.82 -11.52 26.15
CA ALA A 119 -40.04 -12.23 24.89
C ALA A 119 -39.05 -11.82 23.80
N LEU A 120 -38.72 -10.53 23.68
CA LEU A 120 -37.71 -10.03 22.74
C LEU A 120 -36.29 -10.57 23.02
N CYS A 121 -35.98 -10.80 24.28
CA CYS A 121 -34.68 -11.33 24.72
C CYS A 121 -34.67 -12.86 24.83
N ALA A 122 -35.79 -13.55 24.64
CA ALA A 122 -35.88 -15.00 24.74
C ALA A 122 -35.04 -15.69 23.67
N GLY A 123 -34.32 -16.76 24.07
CA GLY A 123 -33.49 -17.54 23.14
C GLY A 123 -32.17 -16.89 22.71
N LEU A 124 -31.83 -15.73 23.28
CA LEU A 124 -30.49 -15.16 23.07
C LEU A 124 -29.45 -15.99 23.82
N ILE A 125 -28.53 -16.59 23.05
CA ILE A 125 -27.40 -17.35 23.62
C ILE A 125 -26.20 -16.40 23.60
N ALA A 126 -25.63 -16.15 24.79
CA ALA A 126 -24.38 -15.40 24.86
C ALA A 126 -23.26 -16.23 24.19
N PRO A 127 -22.59 -15.71 23.15
CA PRO A 127 -21.43 -16.37 22.61
C PRO A 127 -20.33 -16.47 23.67
N PRO A 128 -19.44 -17.46 23.61
CA PRO A 128 -18.26 -17.48 24.46
C PRO A 128 -17.46 -16.21 24.19
N LEU A 129 -17.24 -15.42 25.22
CA LEU A 129 -16.52 -14.13 25.12
C LEU A 129 -15.21 -14.24 25.90
N ASP A 130 -14.11 -13.96 25.22
CA ASP A 130 -12.83 -13.69 25.85
C ASP A 130 -12.72 -12.18 26.10
N LEU A 131 -12.58 -11.78 27.35
CA LEU A 131 -12.44 -10.39 27.73
C LEU A 131 -10.98 -10.07 28.01
N THR A 132 -10.48 -9.02 27.41
CA THR A 132 -9.14 -8.51 27.69
C THR A 132 -9.15 -7.00 27.82
N TRP A 133 -8.28 -6.47 28.66
CA TRP A 133 -8.03 -5.05 28.75
C TRP A 133 -7.00 -4.64 27.70
N VAL A 134 -7.25 -3.50 27.04
CA VAL A 134 -6.38 -2.94 26.00
C VAL A 134 -6.15 -1.47 26.33
N PRO A 135 -4.89 -0.98 26.36
CA PRO A 135 -4.65 0.45 26.47
C PRO A 135 -5.16 1.14 25.20
N TRP A 136 -5.89 2.24 25.39
CA TRP A 136 -6.38 3.04 24.27
C TRP A 136 -5.36 4.11 23.89
N SER A 137 -5.15 4.29 22.60
CA SER A 137 -4.42 5.43 22.06
C SER A 137 -5.40 6.41 21.39
N TYR A 138 -4.97 7.65 21.19
CA TYR A 138 -5.76 8.64 20.46
C TYR A 138 -6.01 8.20 19.02
N LYS A 139 -5.04 7.56 18.39
CA LYS A 139 -5.20 6.95 17.07
C LYS A 139 -6.38 5.96 17.03
N ARG A 140 -6.57 5.16 18.09
CA ARG A 140 -7.69 4.22 18.19
C ARG A 140 -9.02 4.87 18.54
N LEU A 141 -8.99 5.98 19.28
CA LEU A 141 -10.18 6.78 19.54
C LEU A 141 -10.64 7.56 18.29
N SER A 142 -9.77 7.68 17.29
CA SER A 142 -10.11 8.35 16.05
C SER A 142 -11.06 7.50 15.20
N SER A 143 -12.14 8.13 14.72
CA SER A 143 -13.09 7.52 13.78
C SER A 143 -12.44 7.13 12.44
N GLU A 144 -11.37 7.82 12.03
CA GLU A 144 -10.60 7.53 10.82
C GLU A 144 -9.91 6.14 10.88
N TYR A 145 -9.62 5.63 12.06
CA TYR A 145 -9.00 4.32 12.27
C TYR A 145 -9.99 3.21 12.65
N GLY A 146 -11.28 3.41 12.38
CA GLY A 146 -12.29 2.35 12.39
C GLY A 146 -13.08 2.18 13.69
N TYR A 147 -12.90 3.05 14.71
CA TYR A 147 -13.78 3.06 15.87
C TYR A 147 -15.05 3.86 15.56
N GLY A 148 -16.16 3.17 15.28
CA GLY A 148 -17.41 3.81 14.84
C GLY A 148 -18.05 4.78 15.83
N ALA A 149 -17.68 4.78 17.10
CA ALA A 149 -18.10 5.74 18.12
C ALA A 149 -16.97 6.71 18.51
N GLY A 150 -15.88 6.75 17.74
CA GLY A 150 -14.75 7.65 17.94
C GLY A 150 -15.03 9.07 17.50
N VAL A 151 -14.07 9.94 17.73
CA VAL A 151 -14.05 11.32 17.24
C VAL A 151 -12.97 11.47 16.18
N ARG A 152 -13.12 12.41 15.26
CA ARG A 152 -12.17 12.56 14.15
C ARG A 152 -10.78 12.96 14.66
N TYR A 153 -10.72 13.89 15.61
CA TYR A 153 -9.48 14.50 16.10
C TYR A 153 -9.38 14.49 17.63
N PRO A 154 -9.00 13.38 18.27
CA PRO A 154 -8.95 13.26 19.73
C PRO A 154 -8.11 14.31 20.44
N MET A 155 -6.93 14.69 19.88
CA MET A 155 -6.07 15.71 20.47
C MET A 155 -6.75 17.09 20.49
N TYR A 156 -7.55 17.42 19.47
CA TYR A 156 -8.32 18.64 19.45
C TYR A 156 -9.29 18.72 20.63
N TYR A 157 -10.03 17.66 20.93
CA TYR A 157 -10.97 17.61 22.06
C TYR A 157 -10.24 17.66 23.41
N GLU A 158 -9.02 17.09 23.53
CA GLU A 158 -8.19 17.26 24.71
C GLU A 158 -7.82 18.73 24.93
N PHE A 159 -7.45 19.43 23.87
CA PHE A 159 -7.12 20.87 23.96
C PHE A 159 -8.35 21.70 24.33
N ILE A 160 -9.53 21.43 23.76
CA ILE A 160 -10.79 22.07 24.18
C ILE A 160 -11.04 21.83 25.66
N PHE A 161 -10.87 20.61 26.16
CA PHE A 161 -11.06 20.26 27.56
C PHE A 161 -10.09 21.00 28.49
N LYS A 162 -8.80 21.08 28.11
CA LYS A 162 -7.74 21.68 28.92
C LYS A 162 -7.75 23.21 28.89
N TYR A 163 -7.89 23.80 27.71
CA TYR A 163 -7.60 25.21 27.47
C TYR A 163 -8.86 26.05 27.15
N ARG A 164 -10.02 25.40 27.00
CA ARG A 164 -11.29 26.10 26.78
C ARG A 164 -11.20 27.08 25.60
N THR A 165 -11.45 28.35 25.84
CA THR A 165 -11.44 29.43 24.84
C THR A 165 -10.08 29.68 24.20
N GLU A 166 -8.99 29.25 24.84
CA GLU A 166 -7.61 29.37 24.33
C GLU A 166 -7.19 28.13 23.53
N ALA A 167 -8.02 27.11 23.42
CA ALA A 167 -7.70 25.86 22.73
C ALA A 167 -7.20 26.07 21.28
N PRO A 168 -7.77 26.97 20.46
CA PRO A 168 -7.29 27.20 19.10
C PRO A 168 -5.84 27.70 19.04
N LEU A 169 -5.44 28.57 19.99
CA LEU A 169 -4.08 29.05 20.10
C LEU A 169 -3.10 27.92 20.38
N TYR A 170 -3.40 27.11 21.40
CA TYR A 170 -2.55 25.99 21.77
C TYR A 170 -2.51 24.91 20.70
N MET A 171 -3.63 24.66 20.03
CA MET A 171 -3.70 23.65 18.95
C MET A 171 -2.86 24.06 17.75
N LEU A 172 -2.93 25.32 17.29
CA LEU A 172 -2.11 25.81 16.19
C LEU A 172 -0.61 25.83 16.57
N ALA A 173 -0.28 26.17 17.81
CA ALA A 173 1.08 26.08 18.31
C ALA A 173 1.59 24.62 18.36
N HIS A 174 0.73 23.67 18.72
CA HIS A 174 1.03 22.25 18.70
C HIS A 174 1.28 21.73 17.28
N ILE A 175 0.41 22.08 16.33
CA ILE A 175 0.60 21.75 14.91
C ILE A 175 1.94 22.29 14.40
N ALA A 176 2.25 23.56 14.70
CA ALA A 176 3.53 24.17 14.32
C ALA A 176 4.74 23.43 14.92
N HIS A 177 4.64 22.99 16.17
CA HIS A 177 5.67 22.18 16.84
C HIS A 177 5.84 20.83 16.15
N TYR A 178 4.75 20.14 15.85
CA TYR A 178 4.75 18.83 15.16
C TYR A 178 5.38 18.93 13.77
N LEU A 179 5.06 19.98 13.01
CA LEU A 179 5.66 20.23 11.72
C LEU A 179 7.19 20.52 11.82
N ARG A 180 7.64 21.26 12.85
CA ARG A 180 9.07 21.48 13.07
C ARG A 180 9.82 20.18 13.39
N LEU A 181 9.23 19.29 14.18
CA LEU A 181 9.80 17.96 14.46
C LEU A 181 9.94 17.12 13.17
N ALA A 182 9.04 17.30 12.22
CA ALA A 182 9.10 16.65 10.91
C ALA A 182 10.08 17.37 9.92
N GLY A 183 10.79 18.40 10.37
CA GLY A 183 11.80 19.11 9.56
C GLY A 183 11.26 20.27 8.72
N TYR A 184 10.02 20.73 8.95
CA TYR A 184 9.48 21.89 8.25
C TYR A 184 9.87 23.19 8.96
N ASP A 185 10.21 24.21 8.17
CA ASP A 185 10.57 25.54 8.70
C ASP A 185 9.31 26.37 8.98
N VAL A 186 8.78 26.23 10.19
CA VAL A 186 7.61 26.98 10.67
C VAL A 186 8.07 27.97 11.72
N SER A 187 8.10 29.26 11.36
CA SER A 187 8.51 30.34 12.27
C SER A 187 7.41 30.67 13.31
N PRO A 188 7.75 31.39 14.41
CA PRO A 188 6.74 31.89 15.34
C PRO A 188 5.72 32.84 14.68
N GLU A 189 6.16 33.63 13.70
CA GLU A 189 5.29 34.53 12.92
C GLU A 189 4.25 33.78 12.14
N HIS A 190 4.60 32.63 11.54
CA HIS A 190 3.64 31.76 10.88
C HIS A 190 2.56 31.29 11.87
N SER A 191 2.94 30.92 13.10
CA SER A 191 1.99 30.49 14.12
C SER A 191 1.03 31.62 14.54
N THR A 192 1.55 32.84 14.68
CA THR A 192 0.72 34.03 14.99
C THR A 192 -0.26 34.32 13.86
N SER A 193 0.21 34.31 12.61
CA SER A 193 -0.64 34.54 11.43
C SER A 193 -1.72 33.46 11.27
N ALA A 194 -1.40 32.20 11.59
CA ALA A 194 -2.39 31.12 11.57
C ALA A 194 -3.50 31.32 12.62
N VAL A 195 -3.13 31.76 13.83
CA VAL A 195 -4.08 32.09 14.89
C VAL A 195 -4.98 33.26 14.46
N GLU A 196 -4.41 34.35 13.96
CA GLU A 196 -5.18 35.52 13.49
C GLU A 196 -6.16 35.15 12.37
N LEU A 197 -5.69 34.32 11.42
CA LEU A 197 -6.53 33.84 10.33
C LEU A 197 -7.68 32.95 10.84
N ALA A 198 -7.40 32.04 11.78
CA ALA A 198 -8.43 31.17 12.36
C ALA A 198 -9.54 31.98 13.04
N TYR A 199 -9.17 32.98 13.86
CA TYR A 199 -10.17 33.86 14.50
C TYR A 199 -10.92 34.74 13.49
N THR A 200 -10.27 35.16 12.41
CA THR A 200 -10.92 35.90 11.33
C THR A 200 -11.96 35.02 10.63
N LEU A 201 -11.63 33.78 10.31
CA LEU A 201 -12.54 32.81 9.70
C LEU A 201 -13.74 32.51 10.62
N ALA A 202 -13.49 32.32 11.91
CA ALA A 202 -14.55 32.13 12.90
C ALA A 202 -15.50 33.34 12.95
N GLY A 203 -14.96 34.55 12.96
CA GLY A 203 -15.75 35.79 12.91
C GLY A 203 -16.64 35.90 11.66
N ILE A 204 -16.12 35.56 10.48
CA ILE A 204 -16.88 35.54 9.23
C ILE A 204 -18.01 34.51 9.29
N ARG A 205 -17.79 33.37 9.92
CA ARG A 205 -18.78 32.28 10.08
C ARG A 205 -19.72 32.50 11.28
N GLY A 206 -19.54 33.57 12.06
CA GLY A 206 -20.37 33.91 13.22
C GLY A 206 -20.15 32.96 14.42
N LEU A 207 -19.00 32.33 14.51
CA LEU A 207 -18.61 31.41 15.60
C LEU A 207 -17.99 32.22 16.75
N PRO A 208 -18.21 31.82 18.03
CA PRO A 208 -17.62 32.51 19.19
C PRO A 208 -16.12 32.29 19.34
N MET A 209 -15.59 31.21 18.75
CA MET A 209 -14.17 30.88 18.67
C MET A 209 -13.91 29.99 17.46
N PRO A 210 -12.64 29.90 16.99
CA PRO A 210 -12.29 28.96 15.92
C PRO A 210 -12.57 27.52 16.30
N GLY A 211 -13.29 26.82 15.42
CA GLY A 211 -13.46 25.38 15.49
C GLY A 211 -12.40 24.64 14.71
N ILE A 212 -12.60 23.33 14.55
CA ILE A 212 -11.63 22.47 13.87
C ILE A 212 -11.44 22.84 12.40
N ASP A 213 -12.53 23.19 11.70
CA ASP A 213 -12.46 23.57 10.28
C ASP A 213 -11.66 24.88 10.11
N GLU A 214 -11.85 25.89 10.99
CA GLU A 214 -11.09 27.13 10.97
C GLU A 214 -9.61 26.91 11.29
N ILE A 215 -9.29 26.00 12.20
CA ILE A 215 -7.91 25.62 12.56
C ILE A 215 -7.23 24.94 11.37
N ILE A 216 -7.91 24.02 10.71
CA ILE A 216 -7.40 23.31 9.52
C ILE A 216 -7.20 24.28 8.36
N ASP A 217 -8.22 25.11 8.03
CA ASP A 217 -8.16 26.07 6.94
C ASP A 217 -7.02 27.08 7.15
N ALA A 218 -6.87 27.61 8.36
CA ALA A 218 -5.80 28.54 8.73
C ALA A 218 -4.42 27.88 8.70
N GLY A 219 -4.29 26.71 9.28
CA GLY A 219 -3.06 25.93 9.26
C GLY A 219 -2.61 25.57 7.84
N GLN A 220 -3.52 25.07 7.02
CA GLN A 220 -3.25 24.79 5.62
C GLN A 220 -2.83 26.03 4.84
N SER A 221 -3.47 27.17 5.08
CA SER A 221 -3.18 28.41 4.38
C SER A 221 -1.81 28.97 4.73
N VAL A 222 -1.41 28.89 6.00
CA VAL A 222 -0.21 29.54 6.53
C VAL A 222 1.01 28.61 6.52
N TYR A 223 0.84 27.32 6.89
CA TYR A 223 1.95 26.37 6.98
C TYR A 223 2.24 25.65 5.67
N ASN A 224 1.34 25.67 4.70
CA ASN A 224 1.38 24.89 3.45
C ASN A 224 2.21 25.56 2.34
N MET A 225 3.16 26.39 2.66
CA MET A 225 4.00 27.04 1.63
C MET A 225 4.92 26.08 0.86
N MET A 226 5.00 24.78 1.25
CA MET A 226 5.81 23.77 0.57
C MET A 226 5.04 22.43 0.48
N GLU A 227 5.03 21.78 -0.70
CA GLU A 227 4.47 20.45 -1.04
C GLU A 227 3.15 20.06 -0.31
N ARG A 228 2.03 20.41 -0.91
CA ARG A 228 0.65 20.29 -0.34
C ARG A 228 0.25 18.97 0.29
N THR A 229 0.71 17.82 -0.19
CA THR A 229 0.23 16.51 0.27
C THR A 229 0.83 16.08 1.62
N LYS A 230 2.12 16.21 1.80
CA LYS A 230 2.79 15.76 3.04
C LYS A 230 2.48 16.60 4.27
N ALA A 231 2.33 17.91 4.10
CA ALA A 231 2.01 18.82 5.22
C ALA A 231 0.58 18.60 5.73
N SER A 232 -0.36 18.24 4.85
CA SER A 232 -1.74 17.91 5.24
C SER A 232 -1.79 16.67 6.13
N ASP A 233 -1.09 15.59 5.75
CA ASP A 233 -1.07 14.33 6.51
C ASP A 233 -0.42 14.53 7.89
N LEU A 234 0.63 15.35 7.96
CA LEU A 234 1.28 15.70 9.24
C LEU A 234 0.38 16.55 10.14
N MET A 235 -0.38 17.48 9.58
CA MET A 235 -1.37 18.25 10.36
C MET A 235 -2.45 17.33 10.92
N GLU A 236 -2.94 16.38 10.13
CA GLU A 236 -3.90 15.39 10.58
C GLU A 236 -3.32 14.54 11.71
N GLY A 237 -2.08 14.08 11.59
CA GLY A 237 -1.36 13.39 12.67
C GLY A 237 -1.29 14.21 13.98
N ALA A 238 -1.00 15.51 13.88
CA ALA A 238 -0.97 16.41 15.05
C ALA A 238 -2.37 16.58 15.70
N LEU A 239 -3.43 16.61 14.89
CA LEU A 239 -4.81 16.74 15.36
C LEU A 239 -5.35 15.47 16.02
N ILE A 240 -4.91 14.29 15.53
CA ILE A 240 -5.22 13.00 16.16
C ILE A 240 -4.41 12.84 17.44
N GLY A 241 -3.11 13.11 17.40
CA GLY A 241 -2.16 13.00 18.51
C GLY A 241 -1.65 11.57 18.74
N GLU A 242 -0.58 11.47 19.52
CA GLU A 242 0.14 10.22 19.80
C GLU A 242 -0.03 9.74 21.25
N VAL A 243 -0.99 10.30 21.99
CA VAL A 243 -1.20 9.94 23.41
C VAL A 243 -1.73 8.52 23.52
N GLN A 244 -1.09 7.74 24.41
CA GLN A 244 -1.47 6.37 24.73
C GLN A 244 -1.76 6.24 26.24
N GLY A 245 -2.83 5.52 26.55
CA GLY A 245 -3.14 5.09 27.92
C GLY A 245 -2.21 3.95 28.35
N SER A 246 -2.20 3.68 29.65
CA SER A 246 -1.46 2.57 30.25
C SER A 246 -2.40 1.62 30.98
N LEU A 247 -2.01 0.35 31.05
CA LEU A 247 -2.68 -0.67 31.85
C LEU A 247 -1.76 -1.10 33.01
N SER A 248 -2.35 -1.45 34.14
CA SER A 248 -1.58 -2.11 35.21
C SER A 248 -1.11 -3.49 34.72
N ILE A 249 0.06 -3.92 35.21
CA ILE A 249 0.69 -5.21 34.83
C ILE A 249 -0.23 -6.40 35.18
N GLU A 250 -1.07 -6.28 36.20
CA GLU A 250 -1.98 -7.32 36.68
C GLU A 250 -3.14 -7.61 35.68
N LEU A 251 -3.43 -6.70 34.75
CA LEU A 251 -4.52 -6.82 33.77
C LEU A 251 -4.08 -7.39 32.41
N GLN A 252 -2.81 -7.76 32.25
CA GLN A 252 -2.25 -8.22 30.99
C GLN A 252 -2.45 -9.74 30.77
N GLU A 253 -3.67 -10.25 30.86
CA GLU A 253 -3.95 -11.68 30.70
C GLU A 253 -4.32 -12.12 29.26
N ASN A 254 -3.95 -11.37 28.23
CA ASN A 254 -4.24 -11.75 26.86
C ASN A 254 -3.35 -12.94 26.42
N PRO A 255 -3.92 -14.11 26.10
CA PRO A 255 -3.15 -15.30 25.71
C PRO A 255 -2.24 -15.06 24.50
N LEU A 256 -2.69 -14.29 23.50
CA LEU A 256 -1.90 -13.98 22.31
C LEU A 256 -0.69 -13.11 22.65
N LEU A 257 -0.85 -12.14 23.57
CA LEU A 257 0.27 -11.35 24.06
C LEU A 257 1.24 -12.20 24.88
N LYS A 258 0.73 -13.15 25.70
CA LYS A 258 1.59 -14.10 26.44
C LYS A 258 2.43 -14.94 25.48
N ASP A 259 1.82 -15.49 24.43
CA ASP A 259 2.54 -16.26 23.40
C ASP A 259 3.61 -15.39 22.70
N PHE A 260 3.25 -14.18 22.32
CA PHE A 260 4.18 -13.21 21.74
C PHE A 260 5.38 -12.94 22.67
N GLU A 261 5.14 -12.68 23.96
CA GLU A 261 6.19 -12.43 24.96
C GLU A 261 7.12 -13.63 25.15
N ILE A 262 6.57 -14.84 25.14
CA ILE A 262 7.35 -16.09 25.20
C ILE A 262 8.28 -16.17 24.01
N LEU A 263 7.76 -15.97 22.78
CA LEU A 263 8.54 -16.02 21.56
C LEU A 263 9.59 -14.90 21.48
N MET A 264 9.27 -13.68 21.92
CA MET A 264 10.21 -12.57 22.01
C MET A 264 11.41 -12.87 22.94
N ARG A 265 11.16 -13.54 24.07
CA ARG A 265 12.22 -13.98 24.98
C ARG A 265 13.03 -15.14 24.38
N GLN A 266 12.35 -16.13 23.82
CA GLN A 266 12.96 -17.30 23.20
C GLN A 266 13.92 -16.90 22.06
N TYR A 267 13.54 -15.90 21.25
CA TYR A 267 14.31 -15.43 20.12
C TYR A 267 15.25 -14.26 20.44
N HIS A 268 15.36 -13.88 21.71
CA HIS A 268 16.21 -12.77 22.19
C HIS A 268 15.92 -11.41 21.54
N LEU A 269 14.66 -11.18 21.14
CA LEU A 269 14.25 -9.96 20.43
C LEU A 269 13.90 -8.80 21.37
N ASN A 270 13.78 -9.03 22.68
CA ASN A 270 13.49 -7.96 23.66
C ASN A 270 14.53 -6.85 23.70
N TYR A 271 15.77 -7.15 23.28
CA TYR A 271 16.83 -6.15 23.15
C TYR A 271 16.44 -4.98 22.22
N TYR A 272 15.61 -5.23 21.19
CA TYR A 272 15.23 -4.25 20.18
C TYR A 272 14.09 -3.32 20.64
N ARG A 273 13.33 -3.68 21.69
CA ARG A 273 12.25 -2.85 22.27
C ARG A 273 12.72 -1.51 22.84
N ASN A 274 13.94 -1.45 23.35
CA ASN A 274 14.47 -0.27 24.01
C ASN A 274 15.25 0.66 23.05
N LYS A 275 15.09 0.48 21.75
CA LYS A 275 15.79 1.29 20.74
C LYS A 275 14.85 2.35 20.18
N THR A 276 15.31 3.60 20.21
CA THR A 276 14.59 4.77 19.70
C THR A 276 14.73 4.96 18.18
N GLN A 277 15.51 4.11 17.53
CA GLN A 277 15.74 4.16 16.09
C GLN A 277 15.68 2.76 15.52
N ALA A 278 15.31 2.66 14.24
CA ALA A 278 15.30 1.39 13.51
C ALA A 278 16.67 0.72 13.54
N VAL A 279 16.72 -0.54 13.91
CA VAL A 279 17.95 -1.34 13.97
C VAL A 279 17.89 -2.45 12.93
N GLU A 280 18.96 -2.57 12.15
CA GLU A 280 19.09 -3.66 11.18
C GLU A 280 19.46 -4.98 11.88
N LEU A 281 18.66 -6.02 11.61
CA LEU A 281 18.90 -7.40 12.03
C LEU A 281 19.24 -8.26 10.80
N LYS A 282 20.44 -8.87 10.81
CA LYS A 282 20.92 -9.80 9.77
C LYS A 282 20.85 -11.23 10.26
N LEU A 283 20.16 -12.09 9.52
CA LEU A 283 19.93 -13.49 9.89
C LEU A 283 20.54 -14.43 8.84
N ASP A 284 21.45 -15.32 9.25
CA ASP A 284 21.93 -16.42 8.42
C ASP A 284 20.98 -17.62 8.57
N LEU A 285 20.15 -17.82 7.55
CA LEU A 285 19.07 -18.82 7.58
C LEU A 285 19.56 -20.29 7.58
N ARG A 286 20.85 -20.55 7.38
CA ARG A 286 21.44 -21.90 7.53
C ARG A 286 21.48 -22.34 8.99
N GLN A 287 21.43 -21.39 9.92
CA GLN A 287 21.29 -21.64 11.34
C GLN A 287 19.80 -21.80 11.69
N SER A 288 19.43 -22.98 12.21
CA SER A 288 18.02 -23.28 12.51
C SER A 288 17.35 -22.27 13.44
N GLU A 289 18.07 -21.77 14.45
CA GLU A 289 17.57 -20.74 15.37
C GLU A 289 17.28 -19.42 14.64
N LYS A 290 18.17 -19.00 13.72
CA LYS A 290 17.99 -17.77 12.93
C LYS A 290 16.86 -17.90 11.92
N LEU A 291 16.66 -19.11 11.38
CA LEU A 291 15.51 -19.40 10.53
C LEU A 291 14.20 -19.27 11.30
N GLN A 292 14.12 -19.76 12.55
CA GLN A 292 12.92 -19.61 13.39
C GLN A 292 12.64 -18.14 13.72
N VAL A 293 13.66 -17.33 13.95
CA VAL A 293 13.51 -15.88 14.11
C VAL A 293 12.90 -15.24 12.84
N ASP A 294 13.42 -15.60 11.67
CA ASP A 294 12.90 -15.07 10.40
C ASP A 294 11.44 -15.49 10.16
N ILE A 295 11.08 -16.73 10.44
CA ILE A 295 9.70 -17.23 10.37
C ILE A 295 8.80 -16.44 11.32
N PHE A 296 9.22 -16.21 12.55
CA PHE A 296 8.47 -15.43 13.52
C PHE A 296 8.23 -13.98 13.04
N LEU A 297 9.27 -13.30 12.58
CA LEU A 297 9.16 -11.94 12.03
C LEU A 297 8.23 -11.90 10.81
N GLN A 298 8.26 -12.95 9.98
CA GLN A 298 7.36 -13.07 8.83
C GLN A 298 5.89 -13.20 9.25
N ARG A 299 5.61 -13.94 10.33
CA ARG A 299 4.27 -14.05 10.93
C ARG A 299 3.79 -12.71 11.48
N LEU A 300 4.66 -11.96 12.16
CA LEU A 300 4.33 -10.61 12.65
C LEU A 300 4.02 -9.64 11.49
N LYS A 301 4.76 -9.73 10.39
CA LYS A 301 4.49 -8.94 9.18
C LYS A 301 3.11 -9.26 8.60
N LEU A 302 2.71 -10.54 8.51
CA LEU A 302 1.39 -10.95 8.06
C LEU A 302 0.27 -10.48 9.00
N LEU A 303 0.57 -10.34 10.29
CA LEU A 303 -0.32 -9.69 11.26
C LEU A 303 -0.34 -8.16 11.13
N GLU A 304 0.32 -7.58 10.12
CA GLU A 304 0.42 -6.13 9.91
C GLU A 304 0.95 -5.38 11.13
N LEU A 305 1.96 -5.96 11.79
CA LEU A 305 2.71 -5.25 12.81
C LEU A 305 3.87 -4.51 12.11
N ASN A 306 3.88 -3.18 12.21
CA ASN A 306 4.88 -2.33 11.53
C ASN A 306 6.25 -2.37 12.21
N TRP A 307 6.35 -3.04 13.35
CA TRP A 307 7.59 -3.19 14.10
C TRP A 307 8.72 -3.84 13.28
N CYS A 308 8.40 -4.76 12.36
CA CYS A 308 9.40 -5.46 11.56
C CYS A 308 9.15 -5.27 10.07
N GLN A 309 10.16 -4.72 9.37
CA GLN A 309 10.12 -4.53 7.92
C GLN A 309 11.28 -5.28 7.28
N ARG A 310 10.99 -6.05 6.24
CA ARG A 310 12.02 -6.78 5.51
C ARG A 310 12.77 -5.84 4.58
N ILE A 311 14.10 -5.80 4.71
CA ILE A 311 14.99 -5.04 3.84
C ILE A 311 15.38 -5.93 2.64
N ILE A 312 15.15 -5.44 1.43
CA ILE A 312 15.66 -6.08 0.21
C ILE A 312 16.99 -5.40 -0.14
N PRO A 313 18.14 -6.11 -0.01
CA PRO A 313 19.43 -5.52 -0.37
C PRO A 313 19.44 -5.14 -1.85
N THR A 314 19.87 -3.93 -2.14
CA THR A 314 20.01 -3.42 -3.52
C THR A 314 21.28 -3.95 -4.21
N ASP A 315 22.21 -4.49 -3.45
CA ASP A 315 23.50 -4.97 -3.96
C ASP A 315 23.35 -6.31 -4.67
N VAL A 316 23.81 -6.36 -5.92
CA VAL A 316 23.66 -7.51 -6.84
C VAL A 316 24.37 -8.77 -6.29
N ASN A 317 25.42 -8.59 -5.49
CA ASN A 317 26.20 -9.68 -4.91
C ASN A 317 25.47 -10.47 -3.80
N HIS A 318 24.34 -9.97 -3.31
CA HIS A 318 23.56 -10.60 -2.23
C HIS A 318 22.32 -11.36 -2.74
N LYS A 319 22.07 -11.37 -4.05
CA LYS A 319 20.97 -12.15 -4.64
C LYS A 319 21.31 -13.64 -4.60
N GLY A 320 20.65 -14.36 -3.70
CA GLY A 320 20.83 -15.81 -3.52
C GLY A 320 21.62 -16.19 -2.26
N THR A 321 21.92 -15.23 -1.39
CA THR A 321 22.49 -15.54 -0.07
C THR A 321 21.42 -16.08 0.85
N PHE A 322 21.81 -17.02 1.72
CA PHE A 322 20.97 -17.54 2.79
C PHE A 322 20.76 -16.52 3.93
N ASN A 323 20.86 -15.23 3.63
CA ASN A 323 20.73 -14.14 4.58
C ASN A 323 19.38 -13.43 4.42
N SER A 324 18.74 -13.13 5.54
CA SER A 324 17.57 -12.28 5.63
C SER A 324 17.90 -11.02 6.42
N HIS A 325 17.40 -9.89 5.97
CA HIS A 325 17.64 -8.59 6.58
C HIS A 325 16.31 -7.97 7.00
N TRP A 326 16.24 -7.50 8.23
CA TRP A 326 15.06 -6.86 8.81
C TRP A 326 15.44 -5.52 9.44
N ALA A 327 14.59 -4.52 9.27
CA ALA A 327 14.58 -3.31 10.08
C ALA A 327 13.58 -3.51 11.21
N LEU A 328 14.02 -3.37 12.44
CA LEU A 328 13.20 -3.47 13.63
C LEU A 328 13.07 -2.09 14.26
N GLU A 329 11.84 -1.57 14.37
CA GLU A 329 11.52 -0.28 14.97
C GLU A 329 10.29 -0.45 15.86
N TRP A 330 10.53 -0.46 17.18
CA TRP A 330 9.50 -0.76 18.14
C TRP A 330 8.52 0.39 18.35
N TRP A 331 7.22 0.07 18.32
CA TRP A 331 6.13 0.98 18.62
C TRP A 331 5.20 0.31 19.63
N ASP A 332 4.98 0.95 20.80
CA ASP A 332 4.14 0.39 21.86
C ASP A 332 2.68 0.16 21.42
N ASP A 333 2.16 0.96 20.49
CA ASP A 333 0.84 0.79 19.89
C ASP A 333 0.66 -0.56 19.18
N GLU A 334 1.72 -1.20 18.73
CA GLU A 334 1.67 -2.49 18.03
C GLU A 334 1.16 -3.62 18.94
N LEU A 335 1.44 -3.56 20.25
CA LEU A 335 0.89 -4.52 21.22
C LEU A 335 -0.63 -4.46 21.30
N ILE A 336 -1.19 -3.27 21.14
CA ILE A 336 -2.64 -3.09 21.11
C ILE A 336 -3.21 -3.72 19.83
N GLY A 337 -2.57 -3.48 18.69
CA GLY A 337 -2.89 -4.11 17.42
C GLY A 337 -2.87 -5.62 17.51
N LEU A 338 -1.86 -6.16 18.13
CA LEU A 338 -1.73 -7.59 18.37
C LEU A 338 -2.82 -8.12 19.32
N ALA A 339 -3.06 -7.43 20.44
CA ALA A 339 -4.07 -7.85 21.41
C ALA A 339 -5.47 -7.99 20.81
N GLN A 340 -5.84 -7.12 19.88
CA GLN A 340 -7.14 -7.19 19.19
C GLN A 340 -7.27 -8.38 18.26
N LYS A 341 -6.15 -8.93 17.80
CA LYS A 341 -6.13 -10.08 16.88
C LYS A 341 -6.35 -11.43 17.60
N ILE A 342 -6.58 -11.42 18.91
CA ILE A 342 -6.92 -12.62 19.69
C ILE A 342 -8.15 -13.35 19.15
N THR A 343 -9.09 -12.63 18.53
CA THR A 343 -10.29 -13.20 17.89
C THR A 343 -9.95 -14.18 16.77
N TYR A 344 -8.76 -14.08 16.20
CA TYR A 344 -8.27 -14.96 15.13
C TYR A 344 -7.47 -16.15 15.67
N GLY A 345 -7.01 -16.09 16.92
CA GLY A 345 -6.27 -17.18 17.57
C GLY A 345 -5.52 -16.75 18.82
N HIS A 346 -5.29 -17.72 19.70
CA HIS A 346 -4.61 -17.49 20.99
C HIS A 346 -3.07 -17.60 20.90
N THR A 347 -2.54 -17.95 19.74
CA THR A 347 -1.10 -18.01 19.46
C THR A 347 -0.78 -17.22 18.19
N ILE A 348 0.46 -16.78 18.06
CA ILE A 348 0.92 -16.06 16.85
C ILE A 348 0.62 -16.85 15.57
N GLU A 349 0.81 -18.17 15.57
CA GLU A 349 0.52 -19.04 14.43
C GLU A 349 -0.95 -19.02 14.03
N LYS A 350 -1.84 -19.26 15.00
CA LYS A 350 -3.29 -19.30 14.77
C LYS A 350 -3.84 -17.94 14.40
N ALA A 351 -3.38 -16.89 15.09
CA ALA A 351 -3.80 -15.52 14.82
C ALA A 351 -3.37 -15.08 13.43
N THR A 352 -2.13 -15.39 13.00
CA THR A 352 -1.64 -15.09 11.64
C THR A 352 -2.49 -15.79 10.58
N THR A 353 -2.77 -17.08 10.78
CA THR A 353 -3.58 -17.86 9.86
C THR A 353 -4.99 -17.28 9.74
N GLY A 354 -5.70 -17.11 10.86
CA GLY A 354 -7.08 -16.62 10.87
C GLY A 354 -7.20 -15.19 10.33
N TYR A 355 -6.31 -14.29 10.74
CA TYR A 355 -6.30 -12.90 10.30
C TYR A 355 -6.01 -12.75 8.79
N THR A 356 -5.03 -13.50 8.27
CA THR A 356 -4.69 -13.44 6.84
C THR A 356 -5.83 -13.99 5.97
N ILE A 357 -6.49 -15.06 6.39
CA ILE A 357 -7.66 -15.62 5.70
C ILE A 357 -8.83 -14.62 5.71
N GLU A 358 -9.09 -13.94 6.84
CA GLU A 358 -10.15 -12.93 6.88
C GLU A 358 -9.84 -11.74 5.96
N ARG A 359 -8.60 -11.26 5.93
CA ARG A 359 -8.15 -10.21 5.01
C ARG A 359 -8.38 -10.60 3.55
N TYR A 360 -8.10 -11.86 3.19
CA TYR A 360 -8.41 -12.38 1.86
C TYR A 360 -9.90 -12.26 1.54
N TYR A 361 -10.80 -12.67 2.44
CA TYR A 361 -12.24 -12.58 2.20
C TYR A 361 -12.74 -11.13 2.13
N LYS A 362 -12.14 -10.21 2.86
CA LYS A 362 -12.44 -8.76 2.84
C LYS A 362 -11.81 -8.02 1.66
N SER A 363 -10.81 -8.60 1.01
CA SER A 363 -10.15 -7.99 -0.13
C SER A 363 -11.10 -7.82 -1.31
N ARG A 364 -11.05 -6.65 -1.95
CA ARG A 364 -11.82 -6.34 -3.16
C ARG A 364 -11.33 -7.18 -4.35
N ASP A 365 -10.03 -7.31 -4.48
CA ASP A 365 -9.36 -8.07 -5.52
C ASP A 365 -8.58 -9.21 -4.88
N LYS A 366 -9.12 -10.42 -5.00
CA LYS A 366 -8.57 -11.63 -4.35
C LYS A 366 -7.29 -12.09 -5.01
N THR A 367 -7.19 -11.99 -6.33
CA THR A 367 -6.01 -12.43 -7.08
C THR A 367 -4.81 -11.55 -6.78
N VAL A 368 -5.00 -10.23 -6.75
CA VAL A 368 -3.96 -9.28 -6.33
C VAL A 368 -3.55 -9.51 -4.87
N PHE A 369 -4.52 -9.77 -3.98
CA PHE A 369 -4.20 -10.10 -2.58
C PHE A 369 -3.33 -11.35 -2.47
N LEU A 370 -3.66 -12.41 -3.21
CA LEU A 370 -2.88 -13.65 -3.24
C LEU A 370 -1.46 -13.38 -3.74
N ALA A 371 -1.31 -12.66 -4.85
CA ALA A 371 0.00 -12.34 -5.42
C ALA A 371 0.89 -11.55 -4.45
N LEU A 372 0.34 -10.53 -3.79
CA LEU A 372 1.08 -9.67 -2.87
C LEU A 372 1.53 -10.39 -1.59
N ASN A 373 0.76 -11.36 -1.11
CA ASN A 373 1.02 -12.03 0.16
C ASN A 373 1.62 -13.44 0.01
N LEU A 374 1.67 -14.03 -1.20
CA LEU A 374 2.12 -15.40 -1.45
C LEU A 374 3.49 -15.71 -0.84
N LYS A 375 4.47 -14.86 -1.11
CA LYS A 375 5.83 -15.01 -0.58
C LYS A 375 5.85 -15.00 0.94
N ASP A 376 5.16 -14.05 1.54
CA ASP A 376 5.12 -13.88 2.99
C ASP A 376 4.44 -15.09 3.66
N VAL A 377 3.39 -15.63 3.03
CA VAL A 377 2.71 -16.85 3.48
C VAL A 377 3.64 -18.05 3.41
N LEU A 378 4.31 -18.27 2.28
CA LEU A 378 5.25 -19.39 2.12
C LEU A 378 6.43 -19.30 3.11
N TYR A 379 6.87 -18.08 3.44
CA TYR A 379 7.97 -17.85 4.37
C TYR A 379 7.55 -17.92 5.84
N SER A 380 6.26 -17.86 6.13
CA SER A 380 5.72 -17.93 7.50
C SER A 380 5.69 -19.35 8.09
N ASP A 381 5.93 -20.38 7.26
CA ASP A 381 5.91 -21.81 7.63
C ASP A 381 4.60 -22.21 8.34
N LEU A 382 3.46 -21.80 7.77
CA LEU A 382 2.10 -22.11 8.25
C LEU A 382 1.40 -23.01 7.24
N ALA A 383 1.50 -24.34 7.41
CA ALA A 383 0.94 -25.32 6.47
C ALA A 383 -0.56 -25.11 6.16
N PRO A 384 -1.45 -24.82 7.13
CA PRO A 384 -2.87 -24.57 6.83
C PRO A 384 -3.09 -23.31 5.97
N LEU A 385 -2.31 -22.24 6.22
CA LEU A 385 -2.41 -21.00 5.45
C LEU A 385 -1.84 -21.18 4.04
N THR A 386 -0.73 -21.90 3.92
CA THR A 386 -0.11 -22.25 2.63
C THR A 386 -1.08 -23.07 1.78
N ALA A 387 -1.69 -24.11 2.33
CA ALA A 387 -2.68 -24.93 1.62
C ALA A 387 -3.89 -24.09 1.17
N PHE A 388 -4.40 -23.20 2.03
CA PHE A 388 -5.47 -22.28 1.67
C PHE A 388 -5.09 -21.37 0.49
N PHE A 389 -3.86 -20.80 0.48
CA PHE A 389 -3.39 -19.96 -0.61
C PHE A 389 -3.24 -20.74 -1.92
N MET A 390 -2.64 -21.94 -1.89
CA MET A 390 -2.47 -22.77 -3.07
C MET A 390 -3.83 -23.15 -3.70
N GLN A 391 -4.80 -23.56 -2.88
CA GLN A 391 -6.14 -23.86 -3.33
C GLN A 391 -6.84 -22.60 -3.89
N SER A 392 -6.75 -21.47 -3.18
CA SER A 392 -7.36 -20.21 -3.64
C SER A 392 -6.77 -19.71 -4.96
N ILE A 393 -5.46 -19.89 -5.19
CA ILE A 393 -4.82 -19.57 -6.47
C ILE A 393 -5.36 -20.46 -7.58
N SER A 394 -5.43 -21.78 -7.34
CA SER A 394 -5.99 -22.73 -8.32
C SER A 394 -7.46 -22.41 -8.65
N ASP A 395 -8.28 -22.10 -7.65
CA ASP A 395 -9.69 -21.75 -7.84
C ASP A 395 -9.89 -20.46 -8.69
N HIS A 396 -8.95 -19.51 -8.64
CA HIS A 396 -9.01 -18.25 -9.40
C HIS A 396 -8.40 -18.34 -10.80
N LEU A 397 -7.69 -19.42 -11.15
CA LEU A 397 -7.01 -19.59 -12.44
C LEU A 397 -7.93 -19.50 -13.67
N PHE A 398 -9.22 -19.49 -13.49
CA PHE A 398 -10.22 -19.45 -14.59
C PHE A 398 -10.67 -18.03 -14.97
N HIS A 399 -10.23 -16.96 -14.26
CA HIS A 399 -10.58 -15.57 -14.58
C HIS A 399 -9.48 -14.90 -15.42
N TYR A 400 -9.80 -14.49 -16.65
CA TYR A 400 -8.86 -14.16 -17.72
C TYR A 400 -8.19 -12.77 -17.64
N ASP A 401 -8.60 -11.86 -16.76
CA ASP A 401 -8.27 -10.43 -16.92
C ASP A 401 -6.97 -9.95 -16.24
N GLU A 402 -6.17 -10.84 -15.62
CA GLU A 402 -5.06 -10.41 -14.75
C GLU A 402 -3.70 -11.01 -15.10
N PHE A 403 -3.29 -10.90 -16.37
CA PHE A 403 -2.02 -11.44 -16.88
C PHE A 403 -0.80 -11.06 -16.03
N LEU A 404 -0.67 -9.79 -15.62
CA LEU A 404 0.47 -9.33 -14.81
C LEU A 404 0.49 -9.93 -13.41
N THR A 405 -0.66 -10.16 -12.82
CA THR A 405 -0.79 -10.80 -11.50
C THR A 405 -0.38 -12.26 -11.55
N TRP A 406 -0.78 -12.99 -12.60
CA TRP A 406 -0.36 -14.38 -12.82
C TRP A 406 1.14 -14.50 -13.08
N LEU A 407 1.71 -13.51 -13.76
CA LEU A 407 3.14 -13.41 -13.97
C LEU A 407 3.90 -13.19 -12.65
N ASP A 408 3.37 -12.35 -11.74
CA ASP A 408 3.94 -12.12 -10.41
C ASP A 408 3.89 -13.41 -9.56
N ILE A 409 2.74 -14.09 -9.52
CA ILE A 409 2.58 -15.38 -8.82
C ILE A 409 3.60 -16.40 -9.33
N SER A 410 3.70 -16.58 -10.66
CA SER A 410 4.64 -17.54 -11.24
C SER A 410 6.09 -17.17 -10.97
N ASN A 411 6.43 -15.90 -10.99
CA ASN A 411 7.78 -15.44 -10.67
C ASN A 411 8.17 -15.77 -9.23
N GLU A 412 7.26 -15.59 -8.27
CA GLU A 412 7.50 -15.96 -6.88
C GLU A 412 7.62 -17.48 -6.71
N LEU A 413 6.71 -18.26 -7.30
CA LEU A 413 6.76 -19.73 -7.22
C LEU A 413 8.02 -20.31 -7.87
N LEU A 414 8.40 -19.86 -9.07
CA LEU A 414 9.65 -20.26 -9.74
C LEU A 414 10.88 -19.86 -8.94
N SER A 415 10.87 -18.69 -8.31
CA SER A 415 11.96 -18.22 -7.43
C SER A 415 12.16 -19.13 -6.22
N ILE A 416 11.05 -19.59 -5.60
CA ILE A 416 11.08 -20.49 -4.45
C ILE A 416 11.66 -21.85 -4.81
N LEU A 417 11.30 -22.40 -5.97
CA LEU A 417 11.87 -23.65 -6.45
C LEU A 417 13.38 -23.61 -6.70
N GLN A 418 13.97 -22.40 -6.83
CA GLN A 418 15.40 -22.20 -7.03
C GLN A 418 16.16 -21.99 -5.72
N LEU A 419 15.49 -21.49 -4.68
CA LEU A 419 16.08 -21.31 -3.36
C LEU A 419 16.29 -22.69 -2.74
N GLY A 420 17.47 -23.22 -2.84
CA GLY A 420 17.80 -24.50 -2.21
C GLY A 420 17.35 -24.55 -0.74
N SER A 421 17.04 -25.71 -0.28
CA SER A 421 16.29 -26.21 0.86
C SER A 421 16.65 -25.77 2.28
N VAL A 422 16.77 -24.48 2.57
CA VAL A 422 16.85 -24.04 3.98
C VAL A 422 15.45 -24.04 4.61
N ARG A 423 14.40 -23.84 3.80
CA ARG A 423 13.00 -23.85 4.22
C ARG A 423 12.29 -25.08 3.69
N THR A 424 11.32 -25.58 4.45
CA THR A 424 10.46 -26.67 4.00
C THR A 424 9.27 -26.09 3.23
N PHE A 425 9.34 -26.19 1.90
CA PHE A 425 8.25 -25.76 1.02
C PHE A 425 7.49 -26.98 0.48
N PRO A 426 6.17 -26.88 0.19
CA PRO A 426 5.40 -27.91 -0.49
C PRO A 426 5.74 -27.91 -1.99
N LEU A 427 6.92 -28.45 -2.35
CA LEU A 427 7.49 -28.35 -3.70
C LEU A 427 6.61 -29.03 -4.76
N GLU A 428 5.94 -30.12 -4.41
CA GLU A 428 5.04 -30.85 -5.32
C GLU A 428 3.80 -30.01 -5.66
N ASP A 429 3.16 -29.41 -4.66
CA ASP A 429 2.00 -28.54 -4.85
C ASP A 429 2.35 -27.29 -5.66
N ILE A 430 3.53 -26.69 -5.37
CA ILE A 430 4.06 -25.55 -6.13
C ILE A 430 4.29 -25.94 -7.60
N PHE A 431 4.86 -27.10 -7.84
CA PHE A 431 5.14 -27.55 -9.19
C PHE A 431 3.83 -27.81 -9.96
N GLN A 432 2.87 -28.51 -9.35
CA GLN A 432 1.55 -28.75 -9.94
C GLN A 432 0.84 -27.44 -10.31
N LEU A 433 0.87 -26.45 -9.42
CA LEU A 433 0.28 -25.15 -9.68
C LEU A 433 0.98 -24.40 -10.85
N LEU A 434 2.30 -24.52 -10.96
CA LEU A 434 3.06 -23.95 -12.09
C LEU A 434 2.73 -24.65 -13.42
N GLU A 435 2.47 -25.95 -13.42
CA GLU A 435 2.01 -26.68 -14.62
C GLU A 435 0.67 -26.14 -15.13
N GLU A 436 -0.17 -25.61 -14.26
CA GLU A 436 -1.44 -24.97 -14.63
C GLU A 436 -1.26 -23.50 -15.09
N ILE A 437 -0.36 -22.73 -14.44
CA ILE A 437 -0.19 -21.29 -14.70
C ILE A 437 0.65 -21.03 -15.95
N ILE A 438 1.80 -21.71 -16.10
CA ILE A 438 2.80 -21.41 -17.14
C ILE A 438 2.22 -21.49 -18.56
N PRO A 439 1.44 -22.53 -18.97
CA PRO A 439 0.82 -22.56 -20.28
C PRO A 439 -0.12 -21.39 -20.55
N LYS A 440 -0.83 -20.91 -19.53
CA LYS A 440 -1.71 -19.74 -19.63
C LYS A 440 -0.91 -18.45 -19.85
N ILE A 441 0.24 -18.29 -19.23
CA ILE A 441 1.14 -17.16 -19.48
C ILE A 441 1.61 -17.18 -20.95
N PHE A 442 1.99 -18.35 -21.48
CA PHE A 442 2.44 -18.46 -22.86
C PHE A 442 1.36 -18.05 -23.85
N VAL A 443 0.13 -18.49 -23.64
CA VAL A 443 -0.99 -18.16 -24.52
C VAL A 443 -1.35 -16.67 -24.43
N ASN A 444 -1.32 -16.09 -23.25
CA ASN A 444 -1.79 -14.71 -23.02
C ASN A 444 -0.71 -13.64 -23.28
N LEU A 445 0.58 -13.97 -23.23
CA LEU A 445 1.67 -13.01 -23.45
C LEU A 445 1.55 -12.28 -24.81
N PRO A 446 1.37 -12.96 -25.97
CA PRO A 446 1.23 -12.27 -27.24
C PRO A 446 -0.05 -11.41 -27.32
N ALA A 447 -1.13 -11.84 -26.66
CA ALA A 447 -2.38 -11.10 -26.65
C ALA A 447 -2.26 -9.82 -25.81
N PHE A 448 -1.61 -9.90 -24.65
CA PHE A 448 -1.40 -8.75 -23.76
C PHE A 448 -0.54 -7.65 -24.40
N TYR A 449 0.51 -8.02 -25.13
CA TYR A 449 1.41 -7.07 -25.77
C TYR A 449 1.00 -6.65 -27.19
N LEU A 450 -0.16 -7.12 -27.68
CA LEU A 450 -0.68 -6.72 -28.98
C LEU A 450 -1.32 -5.32 -28.90
N ASN A 451 -0.92 -4.42 -29.79
CA ASN A 451 -1.42 -3.04 -29.87
C ASN A 451 -1.19 -2.18 -28.61
N ILE A 452 -0.31 -2.58 -27.70
CA ILE A 452 0.06 -1.76 -26.54
C ILE A 452 1.18 -0.79 -26.93
N ALA A 453 1.08 0.46 -26.48
CA ALA A 453 2.12 1.46 -26.70
C ALA A 453 3.44 1.05 -26.05
N ALA A 454 4.56 1.37 -26.69
CA ALA A 454 5.90 0.96 -26.24
C ALA A 454 6.23 1.47 -24.82
N GLU A 455 5.82 2.70 -24.50
CA GLU A 455 6.03 3.29 -23.18
C GLU A 455 5.28 2.51 -22.08
N GLU A 456 4.00 2.18 -22.33
CA GLU A 456 3.19 1.40 -21.37
C GLU A 456 3.73 -0.02 -21.24
N ALA A 457 4.05 -0.69 -22.34
CA ALA A 457 4.69 -2.00 -22.35
C ALA A 457 5.98 -2.03 -21.52
N SER A 458 6.78 -0.95 -21.57
CA SER A 458 8.06 -0.86 -20.88
C SER A 458 7.94 -0.81 -19.35
N LYS A 459 6.82 -0.35 -18.80
CA LYS A 459 6.61 -0.20 -17.35
C LYS A 459 6.63 -1.54 -16.62
N HIS A 460 6.17 -2.60 -17.26
CA HIS A 460 6.00 -3.92 -16.64
C HIS A 460 6.94 -4.99 -17.21
N PHE A 461 7.78 -4.62 -18.18
CA PHE A 461 8.56 -5.59 -18.94
C PHE A 461 9.64 -6.30 -18.12
N ASP A 462 10.13 -5.70 -17.05
CA ASP A 462 11.09 -6.33 -16.13
C ASP A 462 10.55 -7.64 -15.54
N LYS A 463 9.22 -7.75 -15.36
CA LYS A 463 8.57 -8.98 -14.90
C LYS A 463 8.74 -10.14 -15.89
N ILE A 464 8.70 -9.86 -17.20
CA ILE A 464 8.93 -10.84 -18.27
C ILE A 464 10.39 -11.30 -18.29
N ILE A 465 11.32 -10.37 -18.12
CA ILE A 465 12.75 -10.70 -18.04
C ILE A 465 13.04 -11.60 -16.85
N ILE A 466 12.44 -11.30 -15.69
CA ILE A 466 12.56 -12.13 -14.48
C ILE A 466 11.95 -13.51 -14.72
N PHE A 467 10.76 -13.57 -15.34
CA PHE A 467 10.08 -14.82 -15.67
C PHE A 467 10.94 -15.71 -16.58
N HIS A 468 11.46 -15.15 -17.66
CA HIS A 468 12.38 -15.88 -18.54
C HIS A 468 13.60 -16.45 -17.80
N LYS A 469 14.28 -15.62 -16.98
CA LYS A 469 15.45 -16.07 -16.21
C LYS A 469 15.10 -17.21 -15.25
N ASN A 470 13.95 -17.12 -14.59
CA ASN A 470 13.50 -18.13 -13.65
C ASN A 470 13.09 -19.42 -14.36
N LEU A 471 12.45 -19.31 -15.51
CA LEU A 471 12.03 -20.45 -16.34
C LEU A 471 13.27 -21.21 -16.88
N MET A 472 14.25 -20.50 -17.48
CA MET A 472 15.46 -21.10 -18.05
C MET A 472 16.30 -21.83 -17.00
N ARG A 473 16.39 -21.30 -15.79
CA ARG A 473 17.13 -21.95 -14.68
C ARG A 473 16.52 -23.29 -14.26
N ARG A 474 15.24 -23.53 -14.52
CA ARG A 474 14.55 -24.78 -14.18
C ARG A 474 14.88 -25.91 -15.14
N SER A 475 15.34 -25.60 -16.36
CA SER A 475 15.72 -26.59 -17.40
C SER A 475 14.60 -27.58 -17.73
N ASN A 476 13.33 -27.17 -17.70
CA ASN A 476 12.21 -28.00 -18.12
C ASN A 476 12.09 -27.91 -19.66
N GLU A 477 12.41 -29.01 -20.37
CA GLU A 477 12.46 -29.02 -21.82
C GLU A 477 11.11 -28.70 -22.48
N VAL A 478 10.00 -29.13 -21.88
CA VAL A 478 8.65 -28.87 -22.41
C VAL A 478 8.34 -27.38 -22.32
N TRP A 479 8.52 -26.79 -21.13
CA TRP A 479 8.29 -25.35 -20.93
C TRP A 479 9.22 -24.49 -21.79
N ASN A 480 10.50 -24.87 -21.93
CA ASN A 480 11.46 -24.14 -22.73
C ASN A 480 11.07 -24.12 -24.19
N ARG A 481 10.65 -25.26 -24.77
CA ARG A 481 10.21 -25.38 -26.16
C ARG A 481 8.97 -24.52 -26.43
N GLU A 482 7.94 -24.62 -25.58
CA GLU A 482 6.72 -23.83 -25.70
C GLU A 482 6.99 -22.33 -25.51
N TRP A 483 7.91 -21.97 -24.62
CA TRP A 483 8.34 -20.59 -24.42
C TRP A 483 9.02 -20.02 -25.68
N TYR A 484 9.95 -20.73 -26.26
CA TYR A 484 10.62 -20.27 -27.49
C TYR A 484 9.61 -20.14 -28.65
N HIS A 485 8.66 -21.06 -28.76
CA HIS A 485 7.59 -20.93 -29.75
C HIS A 485 6.74 -19.65 -29.51
N THR A 486 6.39 -19.37 -28.24
CA THR A 486 5.66 -18.14 -27.87
C THR A 486 6.45 -16.87 -28.22
N LEU A 487 7.76 -16.88 -27.99
CA LEU A 487 8.63 -15.76 -28.36
C LEU A 487 8.75 -15.60 -29.88
N GLU A 488 8.84 -16.69 -30.62
CA GLU A 488 8.89 -16.69 -32.10
C GLU A 488 7.62 -16.10 -32.71
N VAL A 489 6.45 -16.53 -32.23
CA VAL A 489 5.15 -15.94 -32.60
C VAL A 489 5.13 -14.44 -32.32
N SER A 490 5.63 -14.04 -31.15
CA SER A 490 5.66 -12.63 -30.73
C SER A 490 6.63 -11.80 -31.58
N ALA A 491 7.80 -12.33 -31.93
CA ALA A 491 8.80 -11.64 -32.75
C ALA A 491 8.31 -11.38 -34.18
N ARG A 492 7.53 -12.31 -34.75
CA ARG A 492 7.06 -12.24 -36.15
C ARG A 492 5.70 -11.56 -36.30
N ARG A 493 4.93 -11.39 -35.24
CA ARG A 493 3.55 -10.89 -35.34
C ARG A 493 3.51 -9.39 -35.64
N MET A 494 2.70 -9.00 -36.63
CA MET A 494 2.41 -7.60 -36.89
C MET A 494 1.68 -6.95 -35.72
N LYS A 495 1.88 -5.66 -35.51
CA LYS A 495 1.28 -4.89 -34.39
C LYS A 495 1.65 -5.36 -32.98
N MET A 496 2.66 -6.21 -32.86
CA MET A 496 3.26 -6.55 -31.56
C MET A 496 4.03 -5.36 -31.03
N SER A 497 3.91 -5.08 -29.72
CA SER A 497 4.69 -4.01 -29.10
C SER A 497 6.19 -4.16 -29.40
N PRO A 498 6.88 -3.08 -29.82
CA PRO A 498 8.31 -3.12 -30.17
C PRO A 498 9.18 -3.58 -28.97
N VAL A 499 8.71 -3.36 -27.76
CA VAL A 499 9.36 -3.81 -26.52
C VAL A 499 9.49 -5.34 -26.49
N LEU A 500 8.36 -6.06 -26.61
CA LEU A 500 8.38 -7.52 -26.62
C LEU A 500 9.06 -8.06 -27.87
N LYS A 501 8.80 -7.45 -29.03
CA LYS A 501 9.35 -7.89 -30.32
C LYS A 501 10.89 -7.82 -30.33
N GLY A 502 11.47 -6.71 -29.90
CA GLY A 502 12.93 -6.53 -29.83
C GLY A 502 13.58 -7.50 -28.86
N TRP A 503 13.02 -7.63 -27.66
CA TRP A 503 13.57 -8.54 -26.64
C TRP A 503 13.42 -10.03 -27.03
N ALA A 504 12.28 -10.42 -27.62
CA ALA A 504 12.05 -11.78 -28.09
C ALA A 504 13.05 -12.16 -29.20
N THR A 505 13.26 -11.27 -30.18
CA THR A 505 14.24 -11.47 -31.24
C THR A 505 15.65 -11.67 -30.68
N ALA A 506 16.07 -10.84 -29.72
CA ALA A 506 17.36 -10.96 -29.07
C ALA A 506 17.50 -12.28 -28.29
N THR A 507 16.48 -12.65 -27.52
CA THR A 507 16.45 -13.87 -26.70
C THR A 507 16.50 -15.12 -27.56
N LEU A 508 15.75 -15.18 -28.65
CA LEU A 508 15.79 -16.29 -29.61
C LEU A 508 17.17 -16.46 -30.24
N LEU A 509 17.84 -15.35 -30.58
CA LEU A 509 19.20 -15.41 -31.11
C LEU A 509 20.21 -15.94 -30.07
N VAL A 510 20.10 -15.51 -28.81
CA VAL A 510 20.98 -15.98 -27.71
C VAL A 510 20.88 -17.49 -27.49
N HIS A 511 19.70 -18.04 -27.73
CA HIS A 511 19.43 -19.46 -27.51
C HIS A 511 19.42 -20.28 -28.83
N ASP A 512 20.04 -19.76 -29.91
CA ASP A 512 20.20 -20.43 -31.20
C ASP A 512 18.87 -20.90 -31.86
N GLN A 513 17.77 -20.21 -31.55
CA GLN A 513 16.45 -20.53 -32.12
C GLN A 513 16.20 -19.84 -33.47
N ILE A 514 16.94 -18.78 -33.76
CA ILE A 514 16.90 -18.05 -35.05
C ILE A 514 18.32 -17.71 -35.51
N HIS A 515 18.47 -17.57 -36.82
CA HIS A 515 19.77 -17.26 -37.41
C HIS A 515 20.04 -15.75 -37.49
N MET A 516 21.32 -15.37 -37.42
CA MET A 516 21.77 -13.97 -37.44
C MET A 516 21.26 -13.17 -38.67
N ASN A 517 21.19 -13.81 -39.83
CA ASN A 517 20.66 -13.16 -41.04
C ASN A 517 19.17 -12.79 -40.92
N GLU A 518 18.37 -13.61 -40.26
CA GLU A 518 16.97 -13.32 -40.00
C GLU A 518 16.83 -12.13 -39.04
N VAL A 519 17.65 -12.10 -37.98
CA VAL A 519 17.70 -10.99 -37.04
C VAL A 519 18.07 -9.69 -37.69
N ALA A 520 19.07 -9.70 -38.58
CA ALA A 520 19.46 -8.52 -39.34
C ALA A 520 18.35 -8.02 -40.27
N GLY A 521 17.61 -8.93 -40.90
CA GLY A 521 16.44 -8.60 -41.69
C GLY A 521 15.34 -7.93 -40.84
N GLN A 522 15.06 -8.49 -39.65
CA GLN A 522 14.08 -7.90 -38.71
C GLN A 522 14.55 -6.54 -38.17
N MET A 523 15.83 -6.40 -37.84
CA MET A 523 16.42 -5.13 -37.42
C MET A 523 16.33 -4.07 -38.49
N SER A 524 16.71 -4.40 -39.74
CA SER A 524 16.62 -3.46 -40.88
C SER A 524 15.18 -3.03 -41.16
N LEU A 525 14.22 -3.95 -40.99
CA LEU A 525 12.80 -3.64 -41.15
C LEU A 525 12.29 -2.70 -40.05
N MET A 526 12.69 -2.95 -38.80
CA MET A 526 12.25 -2.14 -37.68
C MET A 526 12.92 -0.77 -37.60
N LEU A 527 14.15 -0.67 -38.09
CA LEU A 527 14.92 0.57 -38.15
C LEU A 527 14.75 1.29 -39.53
N ASP A 528 13.70 0.96 -40.32
CA ASP A 528 13.37 1.67 -41.52
C ASP A 528 12.71 3.03 -41.22
N LYS A 529 12.99 4.02 -42.07
CA LYS A 529 12.43 5.39 -41.96
C LYS A 529 10.90 5.45 -42.06
N ALA A 530 10.26 4.40 -42.58
CA ALA A 530 8.81 4.30 -42.66
C ALA A 530 8.15 4.01 -41.29
N ASN A 531 8.92 3.56 -40.30
CA ASN A 531 8.42 3.31 -38.96
C ASN A 531 8.52 4.56 -38.06
N GLU A 532 7.68 4.62 -37.04
CA GLU A 532 7.76 5.67 -36.04
C GLU A 532 9.09 5.58 -35.26
N THR A 533 9.85 6.67 -35.23
CA THR A 533 11.19 6.74 -34.65
C THR A 533 11.22 6.26 -33.19
N LEU A 534 10.18 6.57 -32.44
CA LEU A 534 10.04 6.16 -31.03
C LEU A 534 9.90 4.64 -30.89
N GLU A 535 9.10 3.99 -31.75
CA GLU A 535 8.93 2.54 -31.77
C GLU A 535 10.23 1.81 -32.11
N SER A 536 10.95 2.32 -33.11
CA SER A 536 12.28 1.82 -33.53
C SER A 536 13.28 1.90 -32.36
N ALA A 537 13.31 3.02 -31.64
CA ALA A 537 14.17 3.21 -30.46
C ALA A 537 13.85 2.24 -29.32
N TYR A 538 12.57 2.00 -29.03
CA TYR A 538 12.16 1.02 -28.02
C TYR A 538 12.51 -0.42 -28.45
N TRP A 539 12.28 -0.78 -29.71
CA TRP A 539 12.69 -2.08 -30.24
C TRP A 539 14.19 -2.30 -30.06
N LEU A 540 14.99 -1.33 -30.47
CA LEU A 540 16.45 -1.39 -30.35
C LEU A 540 16.91 -1.50 -28.88
N ARG A 541 16.33 -0.70 -27.99
CA ARG A 541 16.63 -0.76 -26.56
C ARG A 541 16.42 -2.15 -26.00
N TYR A 542 15.28 -2.77 -26.29
CA TYR A 542 14.96 -4.08 -25.73
C TYR A 542 15.68 -5.22 -26.45
N PHE A 543 16.03 -5.06 -27.71
CA PHE A 543 16.97 -5.95 -28.40
C PHE A 543 18.33 -5.96 -27.70
N ILE A 544 18.92 -4.80 -27.42
CA ILE A 544 20.20 -4.67 -26.70
C ILE A 544 20.08 -5.20 -25.27
N THR A 545 18.95 -5.03 -24.59
CA THR A 545 18.72 -5.55 -23.23
C THR A 545 18.63 -7.08 -23.21
N GLY A 546 18.07 -7.70 -24.26
CA GLY A 546 17.92 -9.16 -24.36
C GLY A 546 19.20 -9.92 -24.69
N LYS A 547 20.22 -9.24 -25.20
CA LYS A 547 21.44 -9.89 -25.68
C LYS A 547 22.71 -9.18 -25.24
N SER A 548 23.64 -9.96 -24.65
CA SER A 548 25.06 -9.59 -24.60
C SER A 548 25.70 -9.94 -25.94
N LEU A 549 25.88 -8.93 -26.81
CA LEU A 549 26.52 -9.10 -28.10
C LEU A 549 27.98 -9.57 -27.91
N ASN A 550 28.42 -10.54 -28.70
CA ASN A 550 29.81 -10.97 -28.68
C ASN A 550 30.65 -10.17 -29.71
N GLN A 551 31.99 -10.30 -29.65
CA GLN A 551 32.92 -9.52 -30.48
C GLN A 551 32.76 -9.75 -32.00
N TYR A 552 32.15 -10.85 -32.46
CA TYR A 552 31.95 -11.17 -33.88
C TYR A 552 30.63 -10.59 -34.39
N GLU A 553 29.66 -10.41 -33.55
CA GLU A 553 28.31 -9.91 -33.89
C GLU A 553 28.21 -8.40 -33.79
N VAL A 554 29.00 -7.79 -32.90
CA VAL A 554 29.00 -6.35 -32.61
C VAL A 554 29.18 -5.51 -33.89
N PRO A 555 30.18 -5.76 -34.79
CA PRO A 555 30.36 -4.94 -35.97
C PRO A 555 29.11 -4.92 -36.88
N TYR A 556 28.52 -6.09 -37.09
CA TYR A 556 27.40 -6.24 -38.02
C TYR A 556 26.13 -5.52 -37.55
N PHE A 557 25.78 -5.65 -36.31
CA PHE A 557 24.62 -4.95 -35.75
C PHE A 557 24.87 -3.46 -35.54
N LEU A 558 26.10 -3.08 -35.19
CA LEU A 558 26.48 -1.67 -35.06
C LEU A 558 26.39 -0.92 -36.38
N ASP A 559 26.69 -1.54 -37.52
CA ASP A 559 26.56 -0.91 -38.81
C ASP A 559 25.10 -0.54 -39.14
N ILE A 560 24.14 -1.45 -38.86
CA ILE A 560 22.73 -1.21 -39.07
C ILE A 560 22.23 -0.11 -38.11
N MET A 561 22.61 -0.18 -36.84
CA MET A 561 22.25 0.82 -35.83
C MET A 561 22.83 2.19 -36.16
N ASN A 562 24.11 2.23 -36.53
CA ASN A 562 24.81 3.46 -36.87
C ASN A 562 24.16 4.15 -38.08
N LYS A 563 23.87 3.40 -39.13
CA LYS A 563 23.16 3.92 -40.30
C LYS A 563 21.81 4.54 -39.90
N TRP A 564 21.02 3.85 -39.11
CA TRP A 564 19.73 4.37 -38.65
C TRP A 564 19.89 5.66 -37.81
N ILE A 565 20.80 5.69 -36.84
CA ILE A 565 21.03 6.86 -35.98
C ILE A 565 21.51 8.07 -36.77
N THR A 566 22.39 7.87 -37.77
CA THR A 566 22.92 8.94 -38.60
C THR A 566 21.90 9.48 -39.62
N ASP A 567 20.93 8.66 -39.97
CA ASP A 567 19.86 8.98 -40.91
C ASP A 567 18.67 9.72 -40.24
N LEU A 568 18.66 9.85 -38.89
CA LEU A 568 17.63 10.56 -38.13
C LEU A 568 17.76 12.07 -38.30
N GLU A 569 16.62 12.77 -38.40
CA GLU A 569 16.57 14.22 -38.27
C GLU A 569 16.90 14.63 -36.84
N TYR A 570 17.38 15.88 -36.66
CA TYR A 570 17.85 16.34 -35.35
C TYR A 570 16.78 16.24 -34.22
N ASP A 571 15.55 16.65 -34.50
CA ASP A 571 14.46 16.63 -33.52
C ASP A 571 14.07 15.18 -33.16
N ASP A 572 14.04 14.28 -34.13
CA ASP A 572 13.81 12.85 -33.88
C ASP A 572 14.92 12.24 -33.06
N PHE A 573 16.18 12.56 -33.34
CA PHE A 573 17.32 12.11 -32.56
C PHE A 573 17.24 12.56 -31.12
N ILE A 574 16.91 13.82 -30.86
CA ILE A 574 16.75 14.34 -29.48
C ILE A 574 15.62 13.63 -28.76
N SER A 575 14.51 13.34 -29.44
CA SER A 575 13.36 12.65 -28.85
C SER A 575 13.69 11.23 -28.35
N VAL A 576 14.53 10.49 -29.08
CA VAL A 576 14.89 9.09 -28.77
C VAL A 576 16.17 8.96 -27.93
N LEU A 577 16.95 10.02 -27.79
CA LEU A 577 18.22 10.03 -27.05
C LEU A 577 18.13 9.48 -25.63
N PRO A 578 17.09 9.80 -24.81
CA PRO A 578 16.95 9.22 -23.46
C PRO A 578 16.78 7.70 -23.48
N ILE A 579 16.08 7.15 -24.49
CA ILE A 579 15.83 5.71 -24.64
C ILE A 579 17.13 5.01 -25.02
N LEU A 580 17.87 5.55 -25.99
CA LEU A 580 19.16 5.02 -26.42
C LEU A 580 20.20 5.08 -25.29
N ARG A 581 20.28 6.21 -24.58
CA ARG A 581 21.15 6.34 -23.41
C ARG A 581 20.87 5.25 -22.37
N LYS A 582 19.59 4.98 -22.06
CA LYS A 582 19.19 3.94 -21.11
C LYS A 582 19.57 2.54 -21.62
N ALA A 583 19.47 2.27 -22.94
CA ALA A 583 19.87 1.00 -23.54
C ALA A 583 21.37 0.71 -23.34
N PHE A 584 22.22 1.69 -23.63
CA PHE A 584 23.67 1.52 -23.57
C PHE A 584 24.24 1.64 -22.15
N SER A 585 23.64 2.46 -21.25
CA SER A 585 24.11 2.63 -19.88
C SER A 585 23.95 1.36 -19.02
N GLN A 586 23.09 0.44 -19.42
CA GLN A 586 22.86 -0.83 -18.73
C GLN A 586 23.81 -1.96 -19.19
N GLN A 587 24.65 -1.70 -20.20
CA GLN A 587 25.58 -2.68 -20.72
C GLN A 587 26.80 -2.84 -19.82
N ASP A 588 27.42 -4.02 -19.86
CA ASP A 588 28.64 -4.27 -19.13
C ASP A 588 29.86 -3.50 -19.70
N ARG A 589 30.91 -3.40 -18.90
CA ARG A 589 32.13 -2.66 -19.30
C ARG A 589 32.82 -3.27 -20.54
N SER A 590 32.65 -4.57 -20.76
CA SER A 590 33.25 -5.27 -21.91
C SER A 590 32.55 -4.86 -23.21
N MET A 591 31.23 -4.78 -23.20
CA MET A 591 30.44 -4.30 -24.33
C MET A 591 30.77 -2.83 -24.67
N ILE A 592 30.82 -1.98 -23.67
CA ILE A 592 31.17 -0.56 -23.86
C ILE A 592 32.56 -0.42 -24.49
N ARG A 593 33.53 -1.24 -24.06
CA ARG A 593 34.87 -1.26 -24.67
C ARG A 593 34.84 -1.72 -26.15
N LEU A 594 34.05 -2.74 -26.48
CA LEU A 594 33.91 -3.23 -27.84
C LEU A 594 33.29 -2.16 -28.77
N ILE A 595 32.23 -1.51 -28.32
CA ILE A 595 31.59 -0.41 -29.05
C ILE A 595 32.62 0.72 -29.26
N ARG A 596 33.37 1.08 -28.21
CA ARG A 596 34.40 2.12 -28.29
C ARG A 596 35.51 1.75 -29.29
N LYS A 597 36.00 0.51 -29.24
CA LYS A 597 37.03 0.03 -30.18
C LYS A 597 36.55 0.08 -31.62
N TYR A 598 35.29 -0.27 -31.87
CA TYR A 598 34.67 -0.21 -33.20
C TYR A 598 34.56 1.24 -33.74
N LEU A 599 34.19 2.18 -32.88
CA LEU A 599 33.97 3.57 -33.26
C LEU A 599 35.26 4.43 -33.30
N THR A 600 36.35 3.96 -32.69
CA THR A 600 37.68 4.58 -32.72
C THR A 600 38.68 3.59 -33.28
N PRO A 601 38.70 3.33 -34.63
CA PRO A 601 39.73 2.51 -35.21
C PRO A 601 41.11 3.14 -34.96
N GLU A 602 42.04 2.37 -34.41
CA GLU A 602 43.43 2.80 -34.23
C GLU A 602 43.95 3.27 -35.62
N LYS A 603 44.44 4.51 -35.69
CA LYS A 603 45.15 5.04 -36.85
C LYS A 603 46.39 4.13 -37.09
N THR A 604 46.25 3.16 -37.96
CA THR A 604 47.42 2.51 -38.55
C THR A 604 48.10 3.55 -39.41
N THR A 605 49.26 3.96 -39.03
CA THR A 605 50.18 4.80 -39.78
C THR A 605 50.55 4.10 -41.09
N SER A 606 49.87 4.49 -42.19
CA SER A 606 50.44 4.40 -43.54
C SER A 606 49.66 5.31 -44.49
N GLU A 607 50.43 6.18 -45.07
CA GLU A 607 50.13 7.21 -46.03
C GLU A 607 49.11 6.84 -47.13
N SER A 608 48.04 7.61 -47.31
CA SER A 608 47.68 8.15 -48.62
C SER A 608 46.47 9.10 -48.50
N SER A 609 46.68 10.21 -49.15
CA SER A 609 45.89 11.43 -49.21
C SER A 609 44.52 11.29 -49.93
N ASN A 610 43.57 12.12 -49.51
CA ASN A 610 42.39 12.61 -50.24
C ASN A 610 41.08 11.82 -50.13
N GLU A 611 40.60 11.57 -48.87
CA GLU A 611 39.16 11.37 -48.62
C GLU A 611 38.73 11.93 -47.23
N GLU A 612 39.33 13.03 -46.81
CA GLU A 612 39.31 13.50 -45.41
C GLU A 612 38.08 14.31 -45.00
N SER A 613 37.07 14.60 -45.81
CA SER A 613 36.05 15.58 -45.44
C SER A 613 34.69 15.02 -45.03
N LEU A 614 34.30 13.83 -45.42
CA LEU A 614 33.01 13.22 -45.04
C LEU A 614 33.10 12.29 -43.84
N ASP A 615 34.23 11.60 -43.68
CA ASP A 615 34.46 10.67 -42.56
C ASP A 615 34.71 11.39 -41.23
N ASP A 616 35.26 12.61 -41.27
CA ASP A 616 35.58 13.40 -40.10
C ASP A 616 34.33 14.04 -39.44
N GLU A 617 33.35 14.45 -40.24
CA GLU A 617 32.08 15.03 -39.75
C GLU A 617 31.19 13.96 -39.13
N LEU A 618 31.20 12.73 -39.67
CA LEU A 618 30.49 11.60 -39.17
C LEU A 618 31.11 11.09 -37.84
N SER A 619 32.43 11.00 -37.81
CA SER A 619 33.20 10.65 -36.60
C SER A 619 33.04 11.68 -35.48
N GLN A 620 32.95 12.97 -35.80
CA GLN A 620 32.68 14.04 -34.84
C GLN A 620 31.25 13.98 -34.31
N LYS A 621 30.23 13.72 -35.16
CA LYS A 621 28.83 13.56 -34.71
C LYS A 621 28.68 12.35 -33.77
N LEU A 622 29.30 11.20 -34.11
CA LEU A 622 29.28 10.03 -33.28
C LEU A 622 30.08 10.21 -31.99
N ARG A 623 31.23 10.86 -32.02
CA ARG A 623 32.01 11.20 -30.85
C ARG A 623 31.20 12.11 -29.90
N HIS A 624 30.53 13.11 -30.42
CA HIS A 624 29.64 13.99 -29.66
C HIS A 624 28.45 13.23 -29.06
N PHE A 625 27.91 12.26 -29.79
CA PHE A 625 26.85 11.35 -29.30
C PHE A 625 27.32 10.53 -28.09
N PHE A 626 28.50 9.89 -28.16
CA PHE A 626 28.99 9.06 -27.05
C PHE A 626 29.53 9.88 -25.88
N ILE A 627 30.01 11.11 -26.09
CA ILE A 627 30.30 12.07 -25.02
C ILE A 627 29.01 12.45 -24.29
N ASN A 628 27.96 12.78 -25.00
CA ASN A 628 26.65 13.10 -24.43
C ASN A 628 26.01 11.93 -23.67
N LEU A 629 26.30 10.69 -24.08
CA LEU A 629 25.92 9.48 -23.38
C LEU A 629 26.83 9.17 -22.17
N LYS A 630 27.89 9.95 -21.95
CA LYS A 630 28.97 9.70 -20.94
C LYS A 630 29.63 8.32 -21.09
N LEU A 631 29.67 7.79 -22.29
CA LEU A 631 30.31 6.51 -22.61
C LEU A 631 31.80 6.68 -22.95
N ILE A 632 32.20 7.89 -23.35
CA ILE A 632 33.61 8.29 -23.54
C ILE A 632 33.85 9.63 -22.85
N PRO A 633 35.06 9.92 -22.34
CA PRO A 633 35.41 11.23 -21.80
C PRO A 633 35.43 12.30 -22.90
N GLU A 634 35.21 13.55 -22.53
CA GLU A 634 35.24 14.75 -23.41
C GLU A 634 36.52 14.89 -24.23
#